data_f737e55ac3abff84e1d33fbbd7510d53
#
_entry.id   f737e55ac3abff84e1d33fbbd7510d53
#
_cell.length_a   1.000
_cell.length_b   1.000
_cell.length_c   1.000
_cell.angle_alpha   90.00
_cell.angle_beta   90.00
_cell.angle_gamma   90.00
#
_symmetry.space_group_name_H-M   'P 1'
#
loop_
_entity.id
_entity.type
_entity.pdbx_description
1 polymer ?
#
loop_
_entity_poly.entity_id
_entity_poly.type
_entity_poly.pdbx_seq_one_letter_code
_entity_poly.pdbx_strand_id
1 'polypeptide(L)'
;MKEGGKIVLFWNHPFVSRDSDATNLANRAVYDYYRPSNKPQIEFSKKDTELIIKELEEAGFKNIQSKLYTRTRILSTEQYLELLNTYSDHRALADELKTTFEKEMSKALQKVGNKINIYDTIDLYIAEK
;
A
#
# COMPACT_ATOMS: atom_id res chain seq x y z
N MET A 1 5.85 6.62 27.90
CA MET A 1 6.58 7.84 27.49
C MET A 1 6.46 8.90 28.55
N LYS A 2 7.54 9.59 28.84
CA LYS A 2 7.55 10.65 29.86
C LYS A 2 6.76 11.87 29.41
N GLU A 3 6.11 12.56 30.35
CA GLU A 3 5.48 13.85 30.10
C GLU A 3 6.51 14.83 29.52
N GLY A 4 6.12 15.58 28.50
CA GLY A 4 7.03 16.47 27.77
C GLY A 4 7.89 15.79 26.71
N GLY A 5 7.84 14.46 26.62
CA GLY A 5 8.54 13.72 25.56
C GLY A 5 7.87 13.88 24.22
N LYS A 6 8.62 13.63 23.15
CA LYS A 6 8.10 13.68 21.78
C LYS A 6 8.08 12.30 21.18
N ILE A 7 7.08 12.04 20.30
CA ILE A 7 6.98 10.81 19.53
C ILE A 7 6.96 11.18 18.06
N VAL A 8 7.63 10.36 17.25
CA VAL A 8 7.61 10.47 15.79
C VAL A 8 7.05 9.16 15.25
N LEU A 9 5.98 9.26 14.47
CA LEU A 9 5.34 8.12 13.84
C LEU A 9 5.28 8.35 12.33
N PHE A 10 5.54 7.29 11.57
CA PHE A 10 5.38 7.36 10.12
C PHE A 10 5.00 5.99 9.56
N TRP A 11 4.22 6.01 8.48
CA TRP A 11 3.80 4.80 7.77
C TRP A 11 3.85 5.04 6.27
N ASN A 12 4.06 3.96 5.52
CA ASN A 12 3.93 3.95 4.07
C ASN A 12 2.66 3.19 3.69
N HIS A 13 1.84 3.80 2.84
CA HIS A 13 0.59 3.22 2.34
C HIS A 13 0.70 3.03 0.83
N PRO A 14 1.14 1.84 0.38
CA PRO A 14 1.22 1.58 -1.07
C PRO A 14 -0.17 1.37 -1.66
N PHE A 15 -0.35 1.84 -2.88
CA PHE A 15 -1.59 1.69 -3.62
C PHE A 15 -1.30 1.29 -5.06
N VAL A 16 -1.96 0.26 -5.56
CA VAL A 16 -1.73 -0.31 -6.89
C VAL A 16 -3.05 -0.53 -7.65
N SER A 17 -4.05 0.30 -7.40
CA SER A 17 -5.38 0.11 -7.96
C SER A 17 -5.98 1.39 -8.56
N ARG A 18 -5.14 2.27 -9.10
CA ARG A 18 -5.63 3.50 -9.76
C ARG A 18 -6.30 3.19 -11.09
N ASP A 19 -7.48 3.77 -11.28
CA ASP A 19 -8.25 3.61 -12.52
C ASP A 19 -7.57 4.25 -13.73
N SER A 20 -6.72 5.25 -13.50
CA SER A 20 -6.02 5.99 -14.56
C SER A 20 -4.72 5.32 -15.00
N ASP A 21 -4.31 4.23 -14.38
CA ASP A 21 -3.02 3.58 -14.65
C ASP A 21 -3.23 2.19 -15.23
N ALA A 22 -2.74 1.96 -16.45
CA ALA A 22 -2.90 0.67 -17.15
C ALA A 22 -2.26 -0.49 -16.39
N THR A 23 -1.10 -0.27 -15.73
CA THR A 23 -0.44 -1.31 -14.96
C THR A 23 -1.26 -1.68 -13.72
N ASN A 24 -1.90 -0.70 -13.11
CA ASN A 24 -2.79 -0.93 -11.96
C ASN A 24 -4.06 -1.66 -12.37
N LEU A 25 -4.64 -1.32 -13.54
CA LEU A 25 -5.80 -2.02 -14.06
C LEU A 25 -5.48 -3.49 -14.36
N ALA A 26 -4.32 -3.77 -14.94
CA ALA A 26 -3.86 -5.13 -15.21
C ALA A 26 -3.70 -5.92 -13.91
N ASN A 27 -3.08 -5.34 -12.90
CA ASN A 27 -2.90 -5.94 -11.59
C ASN A 27 -4.25 -6.25 -10.93
N ARG A 28 -5.16 -5.30 -10.95
CA ARG A 28 -6.50 -5.45 -10.36
C ARG A 28 -7.29 -6.56 -11.03
N ALA A 29 -7.24 -6.66 -12.35
CA ALA A 29 -7.95 -7.70 -13.09
C ALA A 29 -7.50 -9.10 -12.68
N VAL A 30 -6.19 -9.31 -12.49
CA VAL A 30 -5.65 -10.59 -12.05
C VAL A 30 -6.09 -10.90 -10.61
N TYR A 31 -5.99 -9.92 -9.72
CA TYR A 31 -6.44 -10.08 -8.33
C TYR A 31 -7.92 -10.40 -8.23
N ASP A 32 -8.77 -9.69 -8.98
CA ASP A 32 -10.21 -9.89 -8.93
C ASP A 32 -10.61 -11.30 -9.41
N TYR A 33 -9.86 -11.84 -10.35
CA TYR A 33 -10.14 -13.17 -10.90
C TYR A 33 -9.65 -14.30 -9.96
N TYR A 34 -8.41 -14.19 -9.48
CA TYR A 34 -7.77 -15.28 -8.72
C TYR A 34 -7.83 -15.10 -7.21
N ARG A 35 -7.93 -13.88 -6.74
CA ARG A 35 -7.92 -13.54 -5.31
C ARG A 35 -8.94 -12.45 -5.01
N PRO A 36 -10.23 -12.73 -5.25
CA PRO A 36 -11.27 -11.71 -5.04
C PRO A 36 -11.33 -11.27 -3.59
N SER A 37 -11.57 -9.99 -3.37
CA SER A 37 -11.72 -9.39 -2.05
C SER A 37 -13.04 -8.64 -1.99
N ASN A 38 -13.72 -8.74 -0.84
CA ASN A 38 -14.97 -8.01 -0.61
C ASN A 38 -14.73 -6.55 -0.27
N LYS A 39 -13.47 -6.16 -0.05
CA LYS A 39 -13.11 -4.78 0.32
C LYS A 39 -12.37 -4.11 -0.83
N PRO A 40 -12.90 -3.01 -1.37
CA PRO A 40 -12.16 -2.25 -2.37
C PRO A 40 -10.91 -1.64 -1.73
N GLN A 41 -9.83 -1.60 -2.48
CA GLN A 41 -8.62 -0.92 -2.06
C GLN A 41 -8.85 0.59 -2.17
N ILE A 42 -8.55 1.33 -1.11
CA ILE A 42 -8.73 2.78 -1.05
C ILE A 42 -7.37 3.44 -0.85
N GLU A 43 -7.07 4.44 -1.68
CA GLU A 43 -5.83 5.19 -1.56
C GLU A 43 -5.86 6.05 -0.29
N PHE A 44 -4.76 6.02 0.48
CA PHE A 44 -4.64 6.81 1.70
C PHE A 44 -4.72 8.30 1.38
N SER A 45 -5.47 9.06 2.18
CA SER A 45 -5.74 10.47 1.92
C SER A 45 -5.61 11.31 3.19
N LYS A 46 -5.77 12.62 3.02
CA LYS A 46 -5.77 13.58 4.13
C LYS A 46 -6.83 13.26 5.18
N LYS A 47 -7.98 12.73 4.78
CA LYS A 47 -9.03 12.32 5.73
C LYS A 47 -8.54 11.27 6.71
N ASP A 48 -7.76 10.31 6.23
CA ASP A 48 -7.18 9.27 7.07
C ASP A 48 -6.17 9.86 8.07
N THR A 49 -5.41 10.87 7.62
CA THR A 49 -4.50 11.62 8.49
C THR A 49 -5.25 12.31 9.63
N GLU A 50 -6.38 12.92 9.32
CA GLU A 50 -7.21 13.61 10.33
C GLU A 50 -7.73 12.64 11.39
N LEU A 51 -8.09 11.42 11.00
CA LEU A 51 -8.52 10.38 11.94
C LEU A 51 -7.40 9.97 12.89
N ILE A 52 -6.18 9.84 12.36
CA ILE A 52 -5.01 9.48 13.19
C ILE A 52 -4.67 10.60 14.16
N ILE A 53 -4.74 11.86 13.72
CA ILE A 53 -4.52 13.02 14.59
C ILE A 53 -5.54 13.00 15.74
N LYS A 54 -6.79 12.72 15.44
CA LYS A 54 -7.85 12.62 16.45
C LYS A 54 -7.56 11.52 17.47
N GLU A 55 -7.12 10.36 17.00
CA GLU A 55 -6.74 9.25 17.88
C GLU A 55 -5.58 9.64 18.81
N LEU A 56 -4.59 10.37 18.28
CA LEU A 56 -3.46 10.85 19.08
C LEU A 56 -3.91 11.86 20.14
N GLU A 57 -4.82 12.78 19.79
CA GLU A 57 -5.38 13.74 20.72
C GLU A 57 -6.14 13.03 21.85
N GLU A 58 -6.94 12.03 21.52
CA GLU A 58 -7.71 11.23 22.48
C GLU A 58 -6.78 10.43 23.41
N ALA A 59 -5.59 10.06 22.93
CA ALA A 59 -4.59 9.37 23.72
C ALA A 59 -3.75 10.32 24.62
N GLY A 60 -4.04 11.62 24.57
CA GLY A 60 -3.38 12.63 25.43
C GLY A 60 -2.18 13.31 24.79
N PHE A 61 -1.93 13.13 23.52
CA PHE A 61 -0.86 13.83 22.80
C PHE A 61 -1.33 15.23 22.41
N LYS A 62 -0.38 16.16 22.36
CA LYS A 62 -0.62 17.57 22.02
C LYS A 62 0.42 18.08 21.03
N ASN A 63 0.18 19.27 20.49
CA ASN A 63 1.06 19.92 19.51
C ASN A 63 1.40 19.00 18.34
N ILE A 64 0.36 18.36 17.80
CA ILE A 64 0.51 17.35 16.76
C ILE A 64 0.76 18.05 15.42
N GLN A 65 1.89 17.72 14.78
CA GLN A 65 2.21 18.16 13.43
C GLN A 65 2.16 16.95 12.52
N SER A 66 1.64 17.13 11.31
CA SER A 66 1.57 16.05 10.34
C SER A 66 1.99 16.54 8.96
N LYS A 67 2.55 15.63 8.17
CA LYS A 67 2.89 15.85 6.76
C LYS A 67 2.55 14.62 5.95
N LEU A 68 2.15 14.85 4.70
CA LEU A 68 1.94 13.80 3.72
C LEU A 68 2.98 13.94 2.62
N TYR A 69 3.59 12.82 2.27
CA TYR A 69 4.51 12.71 1.14
C TYR A 69 3.97 11.68 0.17
N THR A 70 4.19 11.91 -1.11
CA THR A 70 3.81 10.96 -2.14
C THR A 70 5.01 10.61 -2.98
N ARG A 71 5.08 9.37 -3.45
CA ARG A 71 6.08 8.94 -4.43
C ARG A 71 5.49 7.85 -5.31
N THR A 72 6.05 7.71 -6.50
CA THR A 72 5.70 6.60 -7.39
C THR A 72 6.93 5.71 -7.54
N ARG A 73 6.77 4.43 -7.21
CA ARG A 73 7.80 3.43 -7.47
C ARG A 73 7.45 2.66 -8.73
N ILE A 74 8.43 2.46 -9.57
CA ILE A 74 8.25 1.66 -10.79
C ILE A 74 9.04 0.38 -10.59
N LEU A 75 8.35 -0.75 -10.52
CA LEU A 75 8.98 -2.06 -10.40
C LEU A 75 8.80 -2.84 -11.69
N SER A 76 9.81 -3.59 -12.09
CA SER A 76 9.65 -4.58 -13.14
C SER A 76 8.69 -5.68 -12.66
N THR A 77 8.11 -6.42 -13.59
CA THR A 77 7.25 -7.56 -13.23
C THR A 77 7.97 -8.51 -12.27
N GLU A 78 9.23 -8.82 -12.54
CA GLU A 78 10.02 -9.70 -11.69
C GLU A 78 10.19 -9.16 -10.28
N GLN A 79 10.54 -7.87 -10.13
CA GLN A 79 10.67 -7.21 -8.84
C GLN A 79 9.34 -7.20 -8.08
N TYR A 80 8.24 -7.00 -8.78
CA TYR A 80 6.91 -6.99 -8.17
C TYR A 80 6.55 -8.37 -7.62
N LEU A 81 6.80 -9.43 -8.38
CA LEU A 81 6.54 -10.79 -7.91
C LEU A 81 7.40 -11.14 -6.70
N GLU A 82 8.66 -10.69 -6.67
CA GLU A 82 9.52 -10.85 -5.50
C GLU A 82 8.95 -10.12 -4.28
N LEU A 83 8.43 -8.92 -4.48
CA LEU A 83 7.78 -8.15 -3.41
C LEU A 83 6.56 -8.88 -2.86
N LEU A 84 5.70 -9.41 -3.74
CA LEU A 84 4.53 -10.19 -3.33
C LEU A 84 4.91 -11.40 -2.48
N ASN A 85 6.03 -12.04 -2.80
CA ASN A 85 6.52 -13.19 -2.03
C ASN A 85 7.00 -12.83 -0.63
N THR A 86 7.15 -11.54 -0.30
CA THR A 86 7.45 -11.10 1.06
C THR A 86 6.20 -10.98 1.92
N TYR A 87 5.02 -10.97 1.32
CA TYR A 87 3.75 -10.84 2.04
C TYR A 87 3.25 -12.18 2.53
N SER A 88 2.83 -12.25 3.79
CA SER A 88 2.38 -13.50 4.40
C SER A 88 1.14 -14.08 3.72
N ASP A 89 0.20 -13.25 3.29
CA ASP A 89 -1.01 -13.69 2.61
C ASP A 89 -0.70 -14.35 1.26
N HIS A 90 0.28 -13.82 0.52
CA HIS A 90 0.71 -14.42 -0.75
C HIS A 90 1.45 -15.74 -0.51
N ARG A 91 2.34 -15.79 0.49
CA ARG A 91 3.07 -17.02 0.82
C ARG A 91 2.16 -18.13 1.34
N ALA A 92 1.02 -17.77 1.93
CA ALA A 92 0.05 -18.74 2.45
C ALA A 92 -0.83 -19.37 1.37
N LEU A 93 -0.74 -18.92 0.12
CA LEU A 93 -1.51 -19.51 -0.98
C LEU A 93 -1.06 -20.94 -1.28
N ALA A 94 -2.00 -21.77 -1.70
CA ALA A 94 -1.67 -23.10 -2.23
C ALA A 94 -0.73 -22.95 -3.43
N ASP A 95 0.23 -23.87 -3.56
CA ASP A 95 1.27 -23.79 -4.61
C ASP A 95 0.71 -23.67 -6.01
N GLU A 96 -0.35 -24.41 -6.35
CA GLU A 96 -0.99 -24.31 -7.66
C GLU A 96 -1.58 -22.94 -7.93
N LEU A 97 -2.29 -22.38 -6.95
CA LEU A 97 -2.89 -21.05 -7.07
C LEU A 97 -1.81 -19.99 -7.20
N LYS A 98 -0.77 -20.09 -6.37
CA LYS A 98 0.35 -19.16 -6.39
C LYS A 98 1.05 -19.15 -7.75
N THR A 99 1.36 -20.33 -8.29
CA THR A 99 2.01 -20.48 -9.59
C THR A 99 1.14 -19.90 -10.71
N THR A 100 -0.16 -20.23 -10.72
CA THR A 100 -1.10 -19.71 -11.71
C THR A 100 -1.25 -18.20 -11.60
N PHE A 101 -1.41 -17.68 -10.40
CA PHE A 101 -1.52 -16.25 -10.13
C PHE A 101 -0.29 -15.49 -10.65
N GLU A 102 0.91 -15.96 -10.32
CA GLU A 102 2.15 -15.30 -10.73
C GLU A 102 2.33 -15.34 -12.25
N LYS A 103 1.98 -16.45 -12.89
CA LYS A 103 2.03 -16.60 -14.33
C LYS A 103 1.09 -15.62 -15.03
N GLU A 104 -0.17 -15.53 -14.57
CA GLU A 104 -1.16 -14.63 -15.14
C GLU A 104 -0.84 -13.17 -14.87
N MET A 105 -0.31 -12.86 -13.69
CA MET A 105 0.18 -11.51 -13.39
C MET A 105 1.31 -11.11 -14.34
N SER A 106 2.26 -12.01 -14.55
CA SER A 106 3.37 -11.76 -15.48
C SER A 106 2.87 -11.48 -16.88
N LYS A 107 1.91 -12.28 -17.39
CA LYS A 107 1.32 -12.06 -18.70
C LYS A 107 0.60 -10.73 -18.80
N ALA A 108 -0.18 -10.39 -17.78
CA ALA A 108 -0.95 -9.15 -17.76
C ALA A 108 -0.04 -7.91 -17.77
N LEU A 109 1.01 -7.92 -16.96
CA LEU A 109 1.95 -6.79 -16.88
C LEU A 109 2.81 -6.66 -18.13
N GLN A 110 3.16 -7.78 -18.79
CA GLN A 110 3.91 -7.73 -20.04
C GLN A 110 3.15 -6.98 -21.13
N LYS A 111 1.84 -7.02 -21.11
CA LYS A 111 0.99 -6.31 -22.08
C LYS A 111 0.95 -4.80 -21.87
N VAL A 112 1.34 -4.33 -20.69
CA VAL A 112 1.28 -2.91 -20.31
C VAL A 112 2.66 -2.34 -19.97
N GLY A 113 3.71 -2.87 -20.58
CA GLY A 113 5.07 -2.37 -20.45
C GLY A 113 5.97 -3.17 -19.53
N ASN A 114 5.54 -4.34 -19.08
CA ASN A 114 6.31 -5.26 -18.22
C ASN A 114 6.76 -4.59 -16.91
N LYS A 115 5.86 -3.84 -16.31
CA LYS A 115 6.13 -3.11 -15.08
C LYS A 115 4.83 -2.88 -14.30
N ILE A 116 4.97 -2.45 -13.06
CA ILE A 116 3.86 -1.96 -12.25
C ILE A 116 4.27 -0.65 -11.59
N ASN A 117 3.36 0.30 -11.58
CA ASN A 117 3.52 1.55 -10.86
C ASN A 117 2.86 1.42 -9.48
N ILE A 118 3.61 1.70 -8.44
CA ILE A 118 3.10 1.66 -7.07
C ILE A 118 3.09 3.09 -6.54
N TYR A 119 1.92 3.54 -6.11
CA TYR A 119 1.73 4.89 -5.58
C TYR A 119 1.78 4.84 -4.07
N ASP A 120 2.85 5.36 -3.49
CA ASP A 120 3.02 5.39 -2.04
C ASP A 120 2.56 6.73 -1.48
N THR A 121 1.79 6.67 -0.40
CA THR A 121 1.52 7.84 0.44
C THR A 121 2.17 7.58 1.78
N ILE A 122 3.04 8.49 2.20
CA ILE A 122 3.76 8.38 3.48
C ILE A 122 3.23 9.47 4.39
N ASP A 123 2.69 9.08 5.53
CA ASP A 123 2.22 10.01 6.55
C ASP A 123 3.20 10.06 7.72
N LEU A 124 3.46 11.27 8.18
CA LEU A 124 4.40 11.53 9.28
C LEU A 124 3.69 12.36 10.35
N TYR A 125 3.89 11.99 11.60
CA TYR A 125 3.34 12.71 12.76
C TYR A 125 4.43 12.97 13.78
N ILE A 126 4.44 14.18 14.33
CA ILE A 126 5.28 14.55 15.46
C ILE A 126 4.33 15.07 16.53
N ALA A 127 4.36 14.47 17.70
CA ALA A 127 3.46 14.84 18.80
C ALA A 127 4.20 14.90 20.13
N GLU A 128 3.64 15.64 21.08
CA GLU A 128 4.17 15.77 22.43
C GLU A 128 3.20 15.14 23.43
N LYS A 129 3.75 14.52 24.43
CA LYS A 129 2.94 13.94 25.52
C LYS A 129 2.60 14.95 26.61
#